data_789f849e3c58ba7e4aacd9f4e7d7702e
#
_entry.id   789f849e3c58ba7e4aacd9f4e7d7702e
#
_cell.length_a   1.000
_cell.length_b   1.000
_cell.length_c   1.000
_cell.angle_alpha   90.00
_cell.angle_beta   90.00
_cell.angle_gamma   90.00
#
_symmetry.space_group_name_H-M   'P 1'
#
loop_
_entity.id
_entity.type
_entity.pdbx_description
1 polymer ?
#
loop_
_entity_poly.entity_id
_entity_poly.type
_entity_poly.pdbx_seq_one_letter_code
_entity_poly.pdbx_strand_id
1 'polypeptide(L)'
;MQRWLKAGCFELLVEDVRSLLREWGGRKGQPTAVVIDSRTLQSTPESGARAGYDGAKRRKGSKVHIAVDTLGHLLALTVTPADQGDREQVAALAQEVQQVTGGTIELAYVDQGYTGPTAAQAAQQHGLRLEVVKHPMAKRGFVLLPRRWVVERSFAWAARFRRLARDYERLDTTLKGLHLLAFATLMLRNLADTLK
;
A
#
# COMPACT_ATOMS: atom_id res chain seq x y z
N MET A 1 -1.41 -0.10 21.73
CA MET A 1 -1.46 -0.30 20.26
C MET A 1 -2.47 -1.35 19.83
N GLN A 2 -2.40 -2.61 20.28
CA GLN A 2 -3.32 -3.70 19.89
C GLN A 2 -4.81 -3.40 20.13
N ARG A 3 -5.13 -2.73 21.23
CA ARG A 3 -6.50 -2.31 21.56
C ARG A 3 -7.08 -1.35 20.51
N TRP A 4 -6.28 -0.39 20.02
CA TRP A 4 -6.69 0.59 19.01
C TRP A 4 -6.76 -0.02 17.61
N LEU A 5 -5.86 -0.98 17.30
CA LEU A 5 -5.94 -1.75 16.07
C LEU A 5 -7.24 -2.57 16.00
N LYS A 6 -7.57 -3.28 17.08
CA LYS A 6 -8.83 -4.06 17.14
C LYS A 6 -10.09 -3.18 17.02
N ALA A 7 -10.00 -1.92 17.45
CA ALA A 7 -11.09 -0.95 17.34
C ALA A 7 -11.12 -0.20 15.99
N GLY A 8 -10.20 -0.50 15.04
CA GLY A 8 -10.15 0.18 13.74
C GLY A 8 -9.74 1.65 13.80
N CYS A 9 -9.19 2.12 14.93
CA CYS A 9 -8.92 3.56 15.12
C CYS A 9 -7.90 4.12 14.13
N PHE A 10 -6.91 3.33 13.74
CA PHE A 10 -5.87 3.80 12.80
C PHE A 10 -6.38 3.82 11.36
N GLU A 11 -7.21 2.87 10.99
CA GLU A 11 -7.89 2.83 9.69
C GLU A 11 -8.80 4.05 9.52
N LEU A 12 -9.66 4.33 10.50
CA LEU A 12 -10.53 5.51 10.49
C LEU A 12 -9.73 6.80 10.44
N LEU A 13 -8.65 6.93 11.23
CA LEU A 13 -7.81 8.13 11.20
C LEU A 13 -7.18 8.35 9.83
N VAL A 14 -6.69 7.29 9.17
CA VAL A 14 -6.11 7.38 7.82
C VAL A 14 -7.18 7.81 6.82
N GLU A 15 -8.40 7.28 6.93
CA GLU A 15 -9.52 7.60 6.05
C GLU A 15 -9.94 9.07 6.19
N ASP A 16 -10.16 9.54 7.41
CA ASP A 16 -10.59 10.91 7.70
C ASP A 16 -9.55 11.93 7.20
N VAL A 17 -8.27 11.73 7.57
CA VAL A 17 -7.20 12.65 7.16
C VAL A 17 -6.98 12.62 5.65
N ARG A 18 -7.12 11.46 4.99
CA ARG A 18 -7.08 11.36 3.53
C ARG A 18 -8.19 12.19 2.88
N SER A 19 -9.43 12.05 3.35
CA SER A 19 -10.58 12.79 2.80
C SER A 19 -10.36 14.30 2.92
N LEU A 20 -9.97 14.77 4.11
CA LEU A 20 -9.66 16.16 4.37
C LEU A 20 -8.56 16.71 3.44
N LEU A 21 -7.43 15.99 3.32
CA LEU A 21 -6.32 16.41 2.45
C LEU A 21 -6.72 16.49 0.98
N ARG A 22 -7.59 15.59 0.53
CA ARG A 22 -8.08 15.59 -0.84
C ARG A 22 -9.01 16.75 -1.10
N GLU A 23 -9.97 16.99 -0.20
CA GLU A 23 -10.93 18.09 -0.29
C GLU A 23 -10.22 19.44 -0.22
N TRP A 24 -9.27 19.59 0.69
CA TRP A 24 -8.43 20.78 0.78
C TRP A 24 -7.64 21.05 -0.51
N GLY A 25 -7.17 19.98 -1.16
CA GLY A 25 -6.53 20.03 -2.47
C GLY A 25 -7.49 20.21 -3.66
N GLY A 26 -8.75 20.56 -3.43
CA GLY A 26 -9.77 20.78 -4.48
C GLY A 26 -10.20 19.50 -5.20
N ARG A 27 -10.07 18.32 -4.55
CA ARG A 27 -10.47 17.01 -5.09
C ARG A 27 -11.66 16.46 -4.34
N LYS A 28 -12.33 15.47 -4.95
CA LYS A 28 -13.33 14.68 -4.21
C LYS A 28 -12.67 13.95 -3.04
N GLY A 29 -13.31 13.88 -1.89
CA GLY A 29 -12.80 13.19 -0.70
C GLY A 29 -12.43 11.73 -0.99
N GLN A 30 -13.25 11.03 -1.78
CA GLN A 30 -12.95 9.67 -2.22
C GLN A 30 -12.28 9.66 -3.61
N PRO A 31 -11.19 8.90 -3.81
CA PRO A 31 -10.52 8.76 -5.09
C PRO A 31 -11.27 7.80 -6.04
N THR A 32 -11.03 7.94 -7.35
CA THR A 32 -11.52 7.02 -8.39
C THR A 32 -10.41 6.13 -8.96
N ALA A 33 -9.16 6.38 -8.58
CA ALA A 33 -8.02 5.60 -9.03
C ALA A 33 -7.02 5.39 -7.89
N VAL A 34 -6.38 4.21 -7.90
CA VAL A 34 -5.36 3.81 -6.93
C VAL A 34 -4.09 3.35 -7.64
N VAL A 35 -3.00 3.34 -6.90
CA VAL A 35 -1.71 2.73 -7.30
C VAL A 35 -1.42 1.63 -6.30
N ILE A 36 -1.26 0.41 -6.78
CA ILE A 36 -0.98 -0.77 -5.96
C ILE A 36 0.46 -1.23 -6.20
N ASP A 37 1.18 -1.52 -5.13
CA ASP A 37 2.51 -2.10 -5.20
C ASP A 37 2.82 -2.85 -3.90
N SER A 38 3.93 -3.60 -3.89
CA SER A 38 4.38 -4.34 -2.72
C SER A 38 5.86 -4.11 -2.43
N ARG A 39 6.24 -4.25 -1.16
CA ARG A 39 7.63 -4.19 -0.72
C ARG A 39 7.92 -5.31 0.26
N THR A 40 9.03 -6.04 0.02
CA THR A 40 9.54 -7.03 0.96
C THR A 40 10.40 -6.36 2.03
N LEU A 41 9.98 -6.50 3.28
CA LEU A 41 10.77 -6.14 4.46
C LEU A 41 11.54 -7.37 4.94
N GLN A 42 12.85 -7.23 5.11
CA GLN A 42 13.67 -8.29 5.68
C GLN A 42 13.24 -8.54 7.14
N SER A 43 12.94 -9.79 7.46
CA SER A 43 12.60 -10.20 8.82
C SER A 43 13.82 -10.23 9.73
N THR A 44 13.55 -10.06 11.01
CA THR A 44 14.46 -10.41 12.10
C THR A 44 14.02 -11.76 12.72
N PRO A 45 14.80 -12.37 13.62
CA PRO A 45 14.42 -13.62 14.26
C PRO A 45 13.05 -13.58 14.96
N GLU A 46 12.64 -12.42 15.46
CA GLU A 46 11.37 -12.20 16.16
C GLU A 46 10.13 -12.45 15.30
N SER A 47 10.25 -12.28 13.97
CA SER A 47 9.16 -12.57 13.02
C SER A 47 8.85 -14.08 12.93
N GLY A 48 9.81 -14.94 13.29
CA GLY A 48 9.64 -16.39 13.41
C GLY A 48 9.15 -17.09 12.14
N ALA A 49 8.21 -18.02 12.31
CA ALA A 49 7.62 -18.81 11.22
C ALA A 49 6.71 -18.00 10.29
N ARG A 50 6.31 -16.80 10.67
CA ARG A 50 5.48 -15.91 9.85
C ARG A 50 6.20 -15.37 8.60
N ALA A 51 7.52 -15.32 8.64
CA ALA A 51 8.31 -14.79 7.53
C ALA A 51 8.52 -15.85 6.44
N GLY A 52 8.17 -15.51 5.19
CA GLY A 52 8.42 -16.31 3.99
C GLY A 52 9.72 -15.91 3.27
N TYR A 53 10.15 -16.70 2.29
CA TYR A 53 11.34 -16.39 1.48
C TYR A 53 10.97 -15.81 0.13
N ASP A 54 11.36 -14.56 -0.11
CA ASP A 54 11.23 -13.91 -1.41
C ASP A 54 12.39 -14.30 -2.30
N GLY A 55 12.14 -15.20 -3.26
CA GLY A 55 13.15 -15.68 -4.19
C GLY A 55 13.69 -14.60 -5.14
N ALA A 56 12.87 -13.61 -5.51
CA ALA A 56 13.28 -12.52 -6.40
C ALA A 56 14.19 -11.52 -5.67
N LYS A 57 13.92 -11.23 -4.42
CA LYS A 57 14.72 -10.33 -3.57
C LYS A 57 15.81 -11.06 -2.76
N ARG A 58 15.83 -12.40 -2.82
CA ARG A 58 16.77 -13.28 -2.11
C ARG A 58 16.85 -12.97 -0.61
N ARG A 59 15.69 -12.81 0.03
CA ARG A 59 15.61 -12.51 1.47
C ARG A 59 14.39 -13.15 2.12
N LYS A 60 14.53 -13.54 3.37
CA LYS A 60 13.41 -13.94 4.22
C LYS A 60 12.75 -12.70 4.82
N GLY A 61 11.42 -12.63 4.78
CA GLY A 61 10.73 -11.48 5.32
C GLY A 61 9.22 -11.53 5.19
N SER A 62 8.63 -10.38 5.38
CA SER A 62 7.21 -10.12 5.15
C SER A 62 7.05 -9.16 3.98
N LYS A 63 6.04 -9.38 3.17
CA LYS A 63 5.66 -8.51 2.08
C LYS A 63 4.53 -7.59 2.54
N VAL A 64 4.73 -6.30 2.35
CA VAL A 64 3.74 -5.27 2.64
C VAL A 64 3.17 -4.81 1.31
N HIS A 65 1.89 -5.09 1.11
CA HIS A 65 1.12 -4.65 -0.06
C HIS A 65 0.35 -3.41 0.33
N ILE A 66 0.45 -2.35 -0.47
CA ILE A 66 -0.29 -1.11 -0.24
C ILE A 66 -1.06 -0.68 -1.48
N ALA A 67 -2.19 -0.06 -1.25
CA ALA A 67 -2.92 0.73 -2.23
C ALA A 67 -2.94 2.18 -1.76
N VAL A 68 -2.48 3.09 -2.60
CA VAL A 68 -2.48 4.54 -2.33
C VAL A 68 -3.25 5.26 -3.43
N ASP A 69 -3.80 6.44 -3.13
CA ASP A 69 -4.38 7.28 -4.16
C ASP A 69 -3.30 7.94 -5.04
N THR A 70 -3.69 8.72 -6.02
CA THR A 70 -2.78 9.42 -6.93
C THR A 70 -1.97 10.54 -6.27
N LEU A 71 -2.23 10.85 -4.99
CA LEU A 71 -1.46 11.79 -4.17
C LEU A 71 -0.49 11.06 -3.21
N GLY A 72 -0.62 9.73 -3.07
CA GLY A 72 0.19 8.90 -2.18
C GLY A 72 -0.42 8.69 -0.80
N HIS A 73 -1.69 9.01 -0.63
CA HIS A 73 -2.41 8.76 0.62
C HIS A 73 -2.87 7.31 0.68
N LEU A 74 -2.68 6.67 1.82
CA LEU A 74 -3.00 5.26 2.01
C LEU A 74 -4.51 5.00 1.96
N LEU A 75 -4.91 3.92 1.27
CA LEU A 75 -6.27 3.38 1.27
C LEU A 75 -6.32 2.00 1.94
N ALA A 76 -5.46 1.09 1.50
CA ALA A 76 -5.45 -0.28 1.98
C ALA A 76 -4.02 -0.76 2.23
N LEU A 77 -3.85 -1.67 3.18
CA LEU A 77 -2.57 -2.26 3.51
C LEU A 77 -2.74 -3.68 4.04
N THR A 78 -2.05 -4.63 3.40
CA THR A 78 -2.02 -6.02 3.83
C THR A 78 -0.58 -6.48 4.02
N VAL A 79 -0.34 -7.32 5.03
CA VAL A 79 0.96 -7.93 5.32
C VAL A 79 0.85 -9.43 5.13
N THR A 80 1.75 -9.99 4.32
CA THR A 80 1.82 -11.43 4.05
C THR A 80 3.24 -11.97 4.26
N PRO A 81 3.42 -13.29 4.39
CA PRO A 81 4.72 -13.91 4.19
C PRO A 81 5.30 -13.53 2.81
N ALA A 82 6.61 -13.34 2.72
CA ALA A 82 7.22 -12.81 1.49
C ALA A 82 7.26 -13.81 0.30
N ASP A 83 6.96 -15.07 0.54
CA ASP A 83 6.79 -16.12 -0.48
C ASP A 83 5.43 -16.07 -1.19
N GLN A 84 4.45 -15.35 -0.65
CA GLN A 84 3.17 -15.15 -1.33
C GLN A 84 3.29 -14.21 -2.53
N GLY A 85 2.62 -14.59 -3.63
CA GLY A 85 2.62 -13.82 -4.87
C GLY A 85 1.79 -12.53 -4.79
N ASP A 86 2.24 -11.49 -5.50
CA ASP A 86 1.52 -10.21 -5.54
C ASP A 86 0.12 -10.36 -6.15
N ARG A 87 -0.02 -11.23 -7.15
CA ARG A 87 -1.31 -11.50 -7.84
C ARG A 87 -2.38 -12.07 -6.93
N GLU A 88 -1.97 -12.86 -5.95
CA GLU A 88 -2.87 -13.50 -4.99
C GLU A 88 -3.52 -12.48 -4.05
N GLN A 89 -2.88 -11.32 -3.87
CA GLN A 89 -3.37 -10.28 -2.97
C GLN A 89 -4.31 -9.27 -3.66
N VAL A 90 -4.49 -9.36 -4.98
CA VAL A 90 -5.30 -8.41 -5.75
C VAL A 90 -6.75 -8.39 -5.28
N ALA A 91 -7.36 -9.55 -5.07
CA ALA A 91 -8.75 -9.64 -4.62
C ALA A 91 -8.96 -8.97 -3.25
N ALA A 92 -8.10 -9.29 -2.28
CA ALA A 92 -8.18 -8.73 -0.93
C ALA A 92 -7.96 -7.21 -0.91
N LEU A 93 -6.95 -6.72 -1.65
CA LEU A 93 -6.70 -5.28 -1.78
C LEU A 93 -7.84 -4.55 -2.50
N ALA A 94 -8.38 -5.14 -3.57
CA ALA A 94 -9.49 -4.57 -4.31
C ALA A 94 -10.74 -4.46 -3.43
N GLN A 95 -11.04 -5.51 -2.67
CA GLN A 95 -12.16 -5.50 -1.71
C GLN A 95 -11.96 -4.42 -0.64
N GLU A 96 -10.79 -4.37 0.01
CA GLU A 96 -10.50 -3.40 1.06
C GLU A 96 -10.58 -1.97 0.53
N VAL A 97 -10.01 -1.70 -0.65
CA VAL A 97 -10.05 -0.40 -1.32
C VAL A 97 -11.48 0.05 -1.61
N GLN A 98 -12.34 -0.83 -2.14
CA GLN A 98 -13.75 -0.50 -2.39
C GLN A 98 -14.52 -0.27 -1.09
N GLN A 99 -14.23 -1.05 -0.07
CA GLN A 99 -14.88 -0.92 1.24
C GLN A 99 -14.60 0.45 1.87
N VAL A 100 -13.34 0.90 1.87
CA VAL A 100 -12.94 2.18 2.49
C VAL A 100 -13.25 3.41 1.63
N THR A 101 -13.65 3.22 0.38
CA THR A 101 -13.99 4.33 -0.54
C THR A 101 -15.47 4.36 -0.94
N GLY A 102 -16.29 3.45 -0.39
CA GLY A 102 -17.69 3.34 -0.78
C GLY A 102 -17.93 2.96 -2.25
N GLY A 103 -17.00 2.19 -2.84
CA GLY A 103 -17.13 1.69 -4.21
C GLY A 103 -16.75 2.68 -5.31
N THR A 104 -15.98 3.71 -5.00
CA THR A 104 -15.65 4.77 -5.98
C THR A 104 -14.46 4.47 -6.87
N ILE A 105 -13.67 3.43 -6.57
CA ILE A 105 -12.47 3.11 -7.35
C ILE A 105 -12.84 2.36 -8.63
N GLU A 106 -12.42 2.90 -9.76
CA GLU A 106 -12.63 2.31 -11.09
C GLU A 106 -11.33 1.74 -11.68
N LEU A 107 -10.18 2.27 -11.26
CA LEU A 107 -8.89 2.02 -11.90
C LEU A 107 -7.79 1.78 -10.88
N ALA A 108 -7.00 0.71 -11.08
CA ALA A 108 -5.81 0.41 -10.30
C ALA A 108 -4.57 0.33 -11.20
N TYR A 109 -3.60 1.21 -10.97
CA TYR A 109 -2.29 1.16 -11.60
C TYR A 109 -1.40 0.17 -10.87
N VAL A 110 -0.81 -0.77 -11.59
CA VAL A 110 -0.01 -1.86 -11.04
C VAL A 110 1.28 -2.06 -11.86
N ASP A 111 2.24 -2.79 -11.29
CA ASP A 111 3.43 -3.20 -12.02
C ASP A 111 3.22 -4.51 -12.82
N GLN A 112 4.30 -4.97 -13.49
CA GLN A 112 4.28 -6.21 -14.26
C GLN A 112 4.09 -7.46 -13.39
N GLY A 113 4.37 -7.40 -12.09
CA GLY A 113 4.13 -8.49 -11.14
C GLY A 113 2.65 -8.87 -11.01
N TYR A 114 1.76 -7.93 -11.33
CA TYR A 114 0.30 -8.10 -11.27
C TYR A 114 -0.33 -8.51 -12.61
N THR A 115 0.47 -8.84 -13.64
CA THR A 115 -0.06 -9.27 -14.94
C THR A 115 -0.69 -10.67 -14.88
N GLY A 116 -1.69 -10.89 -15.72
CA GLY A 116 -2.33 -12.18 -15.93
C GLY A 116 -3.85 -12.14 -15.77
N PRO A 117 -4.54 -13.12 -16.39
CA PRO A 117 -6.01 -13.16 -16.39
C PRO A 117 -6.59 -13.29 -14.97
N THR A 118 -5.96 -14.07 -14.11
CA THR A 118 -6.43 -14.30 -12.73
C THR A 118 -6.46 -13.00 -11.92
N ALA A 119 -5.40 -12.19 -11.98
CA ALA A 119 -5.35 -10.91 -11.28
C ALA A 119 -6.38 -9.92 -11.86
N ALA A 120 -6.54 -9.87 -13.19
CA ALA A 120 -7.50 -9.02 -13.84
C ALA A 120 -8.94 -9.40 -13.48
N GLN A 121 -9.28 -10.70 -13.47
CA GLN A 121 -10.59 -11.19 -13.05
C GLN A 121 -10.86 -10.90 -11.57
N ALA A 122 -9.89 -11.12 -10.71
CA ALA A 122 -10.00 -10.81 -9.26
C ALA A 122 -10.30 -9.33 -9.01
N ALA A 123 -9.63 -8.43 -9.70
CA ALA A 123 -9.92 -6.99 -9.62
C ALA A 123 -11.31 -6.66 -10.17
N GLN A 124 -11.66 -7.25 -11.33
CA GLN A 124 -12.96 -7.00 -12.00
C GLN A 124 -14.15 -7.45 -11.14
N GLN A 125 -14.03 -8.52 -10.36
CA GLN A 125 -15.07 -8.95 -9.41
C GLN A 125 -15.41 -7.88 -8.37
N HIS A 126 -14.46 -6.96 -8.10
CA HIS A 126 -14.66 -5.81 -7.22
C HIS A 126 -14.85 -4.49 -7.99
N GLY A 127 -15.13 -4.55 -9.29
CA GLY A 127 -15.36 -3.36 -10.13
C GLY A 127 -14.11 -2.56 -10.50
N LEU A 128 -12.89 -3.10 -10.26
CA LEU A 128 -11.64 -2.44 -10.60
C LEU A 128 -11.07 -2.95 -11.92
N ARG A 129 -10.61 -2.02 -12.76
CA ARG A 129 -9.80 -2.33 -13.94
C ARG A 129 -8.31 -2.18 -13.58
N LEU A 130 -7.50 -3.21 -13.83
CA LEU A 130 -6.06 -3.13 -13.70
C LEU A 130 -5.43 -2.49 -14.94
N GLU A 131 -4.58 -1.50 -14.75
CA GLU A 131 -3.74 -0.91 -15.77
C GLU A 131 -2.26 -1.15 -15.42
N VAL A 132 -1.63 -2.03 -16.21
CA VAL A 132 -0.22 -2.38 -15.99
C VAL A 132 0.67 -1.32 -16.58
N VAL A 133 1.42 -0.61 -15.72
CA VAL A 133 2.40 0.38 -16.12
C VAL A 133 3.70 -0.33 -16.49
N LYS A 134 3.98 -0.41 -17.81
CA LYS A 134 5.17 -1.07 -18.34
C LYS A 134 6.41 -0.16 -18.28
N HIS A 135 7.56 -0.76 -17.96
CA HIS A 135 8.85 -0.08 -18.15
C HIS A 135 9.10 0.14 -19.67
N PRO A 136 9.52 1.33 -20.09
CA PRO A 136 9.95 1.53 -21.47
C PRO A 136 11.19 0.67 -21.74
N MET A 137 11.13 -0.16 -22.80
CA MET A 137 12.09 -1.23 -23.10
C MET A 137 13.52 -0.80 -23.47
N ALA A 138 13.87 0.47 -23.48
CA ALA A 138 15.13 0.94 -24.05
C ALA A 138 15.96 1.91 -23.20
N LYS A 139 15.63 2.13 -21.93
CA LYS A 139 16.38 3.10 -21.10
C LYS A 139 17.19 2.41 -20.01
N ARG A 140 18.53 2.59 -20.07
CA ARG A 140 19.43 2.30 -18.93
C ARG A 140 19.33 3.43 -17.92
N GLY A 141 19.25 3.10 -16.62
CA GLY A 141 19.19 4.05 -15.51
C GLY A 141 17.80 4.22 -14.90
N PHE A 142 17.66 5.20 -14.02
CA PHE A 142 16.41 5.51 -13.34
C PHE A 142 15.40 6.12 -14.33
N VAL A 143 14.22 5.49 -14.44
CA VAL A 143 13.11 5.99 -15.24
C VAL A 143 11.94 6.25 -14.34
N LEU A 144 11.52 7.52 -14.24
CA LEU A 144 10.30 7.88 -13.53
C LEU A 144 9.09 7.36 -14.30
N LEU A 145 8.44 6.33 -13.77
CA LEU A 145 7.21 5.79 -14.36
C LEU A 145 6.03 6.69 -13.98
N PRO A 146 5.30 7.24 -14.97
CA PRO A 146 4.11 8.02 -14.68
C PRO A 146 3.17 7.26 -13.74
N ARG A 147 2.68 7.95 -12.71
CA ARG A 147 1.75 7.44 -11.69
C ARG A 147 2.34 6.43 -10.70
N ARG A 148 3.17 5.46 -11.11
CA ARG A 148 3.78 4.47 -10.20
C ARG A 148 4.76 5.07 -9.19
N TRP A 149 5.51 6.11 -9.55
CA TRP A 149 6.44 6.77 -8.64
C TRP A 149 5.79 7.19 -7.31
N VAL A 150 4.47 7.37 -7.30
CA VAL A 150 3.71 7.79 -6.12
C VAL A 150 3.77 6.73 -5.03
N VAL A 151 3.53 5.46 -5.37
CA VAL A 151 3.58 4.37 -4.38
C VAL A 151 5.02 4.07 -3.95
N GLU A 152 5.99 4.17 -4.87
CA GLU A 152 7.42 4.05 -4.54
C GLU A 152 7.85 5.14 -3.53
N ARG A 153 7.41 6.38 -3.75
CA ARG A 153 7.60 7.49 -2.80
C ARG A 153 6.96 7.20 -1.44
N SER A 154 5.76 6.63 -1.42
CA SER A 154 5.05 6.28 -0.20
C SER A 154 5.84 5.24 0.61
N PHE A 155 6.40 4.22 -0.04
CA PHE A 155 7.30 3.28 0.61
C PHE A 155 8.60 3.93 1.10
N ALA A 156 9.17 4.86 0.33
CA ALA A 156 10.37 5.58 0.75
C ALA A 156 10.12 6.44 1.99
N TRP A 157 8.95 7.07 2.09
CA TRP A 157 8.56 7.81 3.28
C TRP A 157 8.33 6.89 4.49
N ALA A 158 7.64 5.77 4.32
CA ALA A 158 7.46 4.79 5.39
C ALA A 158 8.80 4.23 5.89
N ALA A 159 9.78 4.04 5.01
CA ALA A 159 11.11 3.55 5.38
C ALA A 159 11.93 4.51 6.26
N ARG A 160 11.54 5.79 6.36
CA ARG A 160 12.18 6.76 7.29
C ARG A 160 11.83 6.47 8.74
N PHE A 161 10.76 5.74 8.99
CA PHE A 161 10.46 5.25 10.33
C PHE A 161 11.33 4.03 10.61
N ARG A 162 12.30 4.16 11.52
CA ARG A 162 13.31 3.13 11.83
C ARG A 162 12.70 1.74 12.04
N ARG A 163 11.52 1.67 12.67
CA ARG A 163 10.83 0.42 12.94
C ARG A 163 10.18 -0.22 11.70
N LEU A 164 10.07 0.52 10.59
CA LEU A 164 9.56 0.03 9.30
C LEU A 164 10.68 -0.21 8.27
N ALA A 165 11.95 -0.06 8.65
CA ALA A 165 13.08 -0.39 7.79
C ALA A 165 13.26 -1.91 7.62
N ARG A 166 12.89 -2.66 8.64
CA ARG A 166 12.85 -4.14 8.67
C ARG A 166 11.59 -4.60 9.40
N ASP A 167 11.27 -5.88 9.29
CA ASP A 167 10.20 -6.51 10.06
C ASP A 167 10.74 -7.03 11.39
N TYR A 168 10.48 -6.29 12.46
CA TYR A 168 10.81 -6.62 13.85
C TYR A 168 9.62 -7.21 14.61
N GLU A 169 8.47 -7.36 13.95
CA GLU A 169 7.25 -7.62 14.65
C GLU A 169 6.94 -9.12 14.71
N ARG A 170 6.45 -9.58 15.85
CA ARG A 170 5.99 -10.95 16.04
C ARG A 170 4.66 -11.22 15.30
N LEU A 171 3.79 -10.20 15.24
CA LEU A 171 2.47 -10.28 14.62
C LEU A 171 2.41 -9.39 13.37
N ASP A 172 1.80 -9.88 12.31
CA ASP A 172 1.49 -9.16 11.09
C ASP A 172 0.58 -7.95 11.35
N THR A 173 -0.42 -8.13 12.22
CA THR A 173 -1.31 -7.06 12.67
C THR A 173 -0.56 -5.91 13.34
N THR A 174 0.51 -6.20 14.08
CA THR A 174 1.37 -5.15 14.66
C THR A 174 2.13 -4.42 13.58
N LEU A 175 2.69 -5.13 12.60
CA LEU A 175 3.39 -4.51 11.47
C LEU A 175 2.43 -3.68 10.61
N LYS A 176 1.21 -4.19 10.33
CA LYS A 176 0.13 -3.42 9.69
C LYS A 176 -0.15 -2.12 10.45
N GLY A 177 -0.37 -2.20 11.76
CA GLY A 177 -0.68 -1.05 12.60
C GLY A 177 0.43 0.00 12.66
N LEU A 178 1.70 -0.41 12.65
CA LEU A 178 2.83 0.52 12.59
C LEU A 178 2.88 1.28 11.25
N HIS A 179 2.54 0.62 10.14
CA HIS A 179 2.42 1.28 8.84
C HIS A 179 1.25 2.28 8.82
N LEU A 180 0.06 1.88 9.31
CA LEU A 180 -1.09 2.77 9.43
C LEU A 180 -0.74 4.03 10.22
N LEU A 181 -0.09 3.86 11.39
CA LEU A 181 0.35 4.98 12.22
C LEU A 181 1.38 5.87 11.52
N ALA A 182 2.33 5.27 10.77
CA ALA A 182 3.32 6.02 10.01
C ALA A 182 2.64 6.85 8.90
N PHE A 183 1.72 6.26 8.13
CA PHE A 183 0.96 6.98 7.10
C PHE A 183 0.07 8.07 7.69
N ALA A 184 -0.64 7.79 8.79
CA ALA A 184 -1.42 8.80 9.51
C ALA A 184 -0.53 9.98 9.93
N THR A 185 0.65 9.70 10.49
CA THR A 185 1.62 10.75 10.88
C THR A 185 2.08 11.60 9.69
N LEU A 186 2.40 10.95 8.55
CA LEU A 186 2.82 11.66 7.34
C LEU A 186 1.69 12.55 6.79
N MET A 187 0.47 12.03 6.77
CA MET A 187 -0.70 12.75 6.27
C MET A 187 -1.10 13.91 7.20
N LEU A 188 -1.06 13.72 8.52
CA LEU A 188 -1.28 14.80 9.49
C LEU A 188 -0.24 15.92 9.36
N ARG A 189 1.03 15.59 9.11
CA ARG A 189 2.07 16.59 8.84
C ARG A 189 1.75 17.39 7.57
N ASN A 190 1.36 16.72 6.49
CA ASN A 190 0.92 17.39 5.27
C ASN A 190 -0.26 18.33 5.55
N LEU A 191 -1.25 17.87 6.31
CA LEU A 191 -2.40 18.71 6.68
C LEU A 191 -1.96 19.94 7.49
N ALA A 192 -1.09 19.76 8.49
CA ALA A 192 -0.57 20.86 9.31
C ALA A 192 0.26 21.87 8.49
N ASP A 193 1.01 21.41 7.47
CA ASP A 193 1.80 22.29 6.60
C ASP A 193 0.91 23.06 5.60
N THR A 194 -0.24 22.49 5.24
CA THR A 194 -1.22 23.14 4.34
C THR A 194 -2.05 24.21 5.05
N LEU A 195 -2.15 24.15 6.39
CA LEU A 195 -2.89 25.12 7.22
C LEU A 195 -2.07 26.37 7.61
N LYS A 196 -0.78 26.39 7.27
CA LYS A 196 0.12 27.54 7.49
C LYS A 196 0.07 28.52 6.32
#